data_6514175167239b805bef91ede67897e4
#
_entry.id   6514175167239b805bef91ede67897e4
#
_cell.length_a   1.000
_cell.length_b   1.000
_cell.length_c   1.000
_cell.angle_alpha   90.00
_cell.angle_beta   90.00
_cell.angle_gamma   90.00
#
_symmetry.space_group_name_H-M   'P 1'
#
loop_
_entity.id
_entity.type
_entity.pdbx_description
1 polymer ?
#
loop_
_entity_poly.entity_id
_entity_poly.type
_entity_poly.pdbx_seq_one_letter_code
_entity_poly.pdbx_strand_id
1 'polypeptide(L)'
;MAMTLREEMVRLSLFGGRLALAELILFSVFLTDILLLGIMGEINLSGVLLANAAFVLCYVTALGFLQGALPLASQRFESGDRSGYHTIVFMSFIIGFAIALLVMTIFLVFPFALRIFDYQADLIAESWRYISWVLPAYMLGMVYIPVRNAIIATGSSRWFMTLSLTTLVLNAAFSYLLGFGFDFGGLTFTGMGTSGIALASTIVDSMLFCGLLLLLHRSGFRLSAIPVDAASGRRWPMVRNQLAPALAIGIPIGIVFFVDSTLFSAALMLAGRHHVQGMAAIGLIFEWSALAIMVPVGLSEAIVQRVASATGKDNGDQAATITVITKAALMVCTVYVGILALVYFGLGINVPVYFIFDAAAHPDLVARLDDLALLGFLVAAFHAVVIILAAILRGLMDVSTSMVATLVCYWGIGLGLVVLFVEILRLDVWYALLAVVISLATSVLVIGVRLRLRMVRQTLRGNAG
;
A
#
# COMPACT_ATOMS: atom_id res chain seq x y z
N MET A 1 5.93 -25.69 22.40
CA MET A 1 7.30 -25.16 22.58
C MET A 1 7.29 -23.72 22.07
N ALA A 2 7.60 -22.74 22.90
CA ALA A 2 7.65 -21.34 22.49
C ALA A 2 8.77 -21.17 21.46
N MET A 3 8.46 -20.53 20.32
CA MET A 3 9.45 -20.24 19.28
C MET A 3 10.52 -19.29 19.83
N THR A 4 11.76 -19.55 19.49
CA THR A 4 12.86 -18.63 19.86
C THR A 4 12.78 -17.34 19.04
N LEU A 5 13.34 -16.25 19.58
CA LEU A 5 13.41 -14.96 18.89
C LEU A 5 14.06 -15.09 17.49
N ARG A 6 15.15 -15.87 17.39
CA ARG A 6 15.85 -16.12 16.13
C ARG A 6 14.98 -16.82 15.09
N GLU A 7 14.25 -17.85 15.50
CA GLU A 7 13.33 -18.58 14.61
C GLU A 7 12.21 -17.67 14.09
N GLU A 8 11.66 -16.81 14.96
CA GLU A 8 10.61 -15.87 14.56
C GLU A 8 11.16 -14.79 13.62
N MET A 9 12.36 -14.27 13.84
CA MET A 9 13.02 -13.34 12.92
C MET A 9 13.21 -13.95 11.53
N VAL A 10 13.73 -15.18 11.45
CA VAL A 10 13.92 -15.89 10.19
C VAL A 10 12.56 -16.10 9.49
N ARG A 11 11.57 -16.50 10.26
CA ARG A 11 10.21 -16.74 9.72
C ARG A 11 9.57 -15.45 9.18
N LEU A 12 9.64 -14.36 9.94
CA LEU A 12 9.15 -13.05 9.49
C LEU A 12 9.91 -12.55 8.26
N SER A 13 11.24 -12.71 8.24
CA SER A 13 12.06 -12.29 7.09
C SER A 13 11.74 -13.11 5.84
N LEU A 14 11.53 -14.42 5.94
CA LEU A 14 11.19 -15.26 4.79
C LEU A 14 9.76 -15.04 4.30
N PHE A 15 8.80 -14.97 5.22
CA PHE A 15 7.40 -14.77 4.88
C PHE A 15 7.14 -13.33 4.41
N GLY A 16 7.55 -12.35 5.20
CA GLY A 16 7.39 -10.93 4.90
C GLY A 16 8.29 -10.47 3.75
N GLY A 17 9.52 -11.03 3.63
CA GLY A 17 10.42 -10.72 2.52
C GLY A 17 9.85 -11.12 1.15
N ARG A 18 9.11 -12.24 1.06
CA ARG A 18 8.40 -12.61 -0.17
C ARG A 18 7.28 -11.64 -0.50
N LEU A 19 6.54 -11.16 0.51
CA LEU A 19 5.50 -10.15 0.32
C LEU A 19 6.12 -8.81 -0.07
N ALA A 20 7.20 -8.40 0.60
CA ALA A 20 7.94 -7.18 0.29
C ALA A 20 8.50 -7.16 -1.15
N LEU A 21 9.08 -8.27 -1.59
CA LEU A 21 9.54 -8.40 -2.97
C LEU A 21 8.37 -8.36 -3.97
N ALA A 22 7.23 -8.97 -3.62
CA ALA A 22 6.03 -8.88 -4.45
C ALA A 22 5.53 -7.45 -4.59
N GLU A 23 5.52 -6.66 -3.51
CA GLU A 23 5.15 -5.23 -3.54
C GLU A 23 6.12 -4.41 -4.42
N LEU A 24 7.43 -4.60 -4.24
CA LEU A 24 8.44 -3.93 -5.06
C LEU A 24 8.26 -4.26 -6.56
N ILE A 25 8.00 -5.51 -6.89
CA ILE A 25 7.79 -5.93 -8.27
C ILE A 25 6.49 -5.30 -8.83
N LEU A 26 5.40 -5.30 -8.07
CA LEU A 26 4.14 -4.68 -8.50
C LEU A 26 4.27 -3.17 -8.66
N PHE A 27 5.04 -2.50 -7.80
CA PHE A 27 5.36 -1.08 -8.00
C PHE A 27 6.17 -0.86 -9.29
N SER A 28 7.06 -1.79 -9.65
CA SER A 28 7.82 -1.72 -10.91
C SER A 28 6.95 -1.87 -12.16
N VAL A 29 5.79 -2.54 -12.08
CA VAL A 29 4.80 -2.56 -13.17
C VAL A 29 4.32 -1.15 -13.49
N PHE A 30 3.95 -0.38 -12.47
CA PHE A 30 3.54 1.01 -12.62
C PHE A 30 4.65 1.88 -13.24
N LEU A 31 5.91 1.72 -12.78
CA LEU A 31 7.06 2.43 -13.34
C LEU A 31 7.29 2.08 -14.82
N THR A 32 7.10 0.82 -15.20
CA THR A 32 7.25 0.37 -16.59
C THR A 32 6.23 1.06 -17.50
N ASP A 33 4.99 1.16 -17.09
CA ASP A 33 3.94 1.85 -17.86
C ASP A 33 4.25 3.34 -18.01
N ILE A 34 4.72 4.02 -16.95
CA ILE A 34 5.16 5.43 -17.01
C ILE A 34 6.30 5.61 -18.00
N LEU A 35 7.31 4.75 -17.98
CA LEU A 35 8.44 4.81 -18.91
C LEU A 35 7.99 4.67 -20.37
N LEU A 36 7.13 3.70 -20.66
CA LEU A 36 6.62 3.49 -22.01
C LEU A 36 5.75 4.67 -22.49
N LEU A 37 4.93 5.24 -21.62
CA LEU A 37 4.13 6.43 -21.92
C LEU A 37 5.00 7.67 -22.15
N GLY A 38 6.09 7.81 -21.40
CA GLY A 38 7.07 8.88 -21.61
C GLY A 38 7.71 8.85 -23.02
N ILE A 39 7.95 7.64 -23.57
CA ILE A 39 8.44 7.46 -24.94
C ILE A 39 7.39 7.86 -25.98
N MET A 40 6.08 7.72 -25.66
CA MET A 40 4.99 8.12 -26.58
C MET A 40 4.77 9.63 -26.67
N GLY A 41 5.21 10.40 -25.67
CA GLY A 41 5.14 11.86 -25.65
C GLY A 41 4.47 12.45 -24.42
N GLU A 42 4.68 13.75 -24.24
CA GLU A 42 4.31 14.48 -23.04
C GLU A 42 2.80 14.48 -22.75
N ILE A 43 1.97 14.65 -23.77
CA ILE A 43 0.49 14.68 -23.58
C ILE A 43 -0.06 13.32 -23.14
N ASN A 44 0.49 12.22 -23.71
CA ASN A 44 0.12 10.86 -23.36
C ASN A 44 0.47 10.56 -21.90
N LEU A 45 1.70 10.88 -21.51
CA LEU A 45 2.17 10.72 -20.13
C LEU A 45 1.33 11.56 -19.16
N SER A 46 1.12 12.84 -19.45
CA SER A 46 0.38 13.77 -18.58
C SER A 46 -1.08 13.33 -18.39
N GLY A 47 -1.75 12.88 -19.46
CA GLY A 47 -3.11 12.38 -19.40
C GLY A 47 -3.26 11.15 -18.50
N VAL A 48 -2.31 10.21 -18.59
CA VAL A 48 -2.29 9.01 -17.77
C VAL A 48 -1.92 9.32 -16.32
N LEU A 49 -0.93 10.20 -16.09
CA LEU A 49 -0.56 10.62 -14.74
C LEU A 49 -1.74 11.28 -14.00
N LEU A 50 -2.54 12.08 -14.70
CA LEU A 50 -3.76 12.69 -14.13
C LEU A 50 -4.78 11.64 -13.73
N ALA A 51 -5.02 10.65 -14.59
CA ALA A 51 -5.92 9.53 -14.30
C ALA A 51 -5.41 8.68 -13.11
N ASN A 52 -4.11 8.35 -13.11
CA ASN A 52 -3.49 7.55 -12.06
C ASN A 52 -3.45 8.27 -10.71
N ALA A 53 -3.25 9.59 -10.67
CA ALA A 53 -3.29 10.36 -9.42
C ALA A 53 -4.64 10.21 -8.70
N ALA A 54 -5.75 10.29 -9.46
CA ALA A 54 -7.09 10.05 -8.92
C ALA A 54 -7.28 8.58 -8.48
N PHE A 55 -6.76 7.62 -9.28
CA PHE A 55 -6.86 6.20 -8.96
C PHE A 55 -6.09 5.83 -7.70
N VAL A 56 -4.84 6.28 -7.56
CA VAL A 56 -4.01 5.99 -6.39
C VAL A 56 -4.70 6.42 -5.10
N LEU A 57 -5.32 7.60 -5.07
CA LEU A 57 -6.07 8.06 -3.89
C LEU A 57 -7.24 7.13 -3.56
N CYS A 58 -8.01 6.72 -4.55
CA CYS A 58 -9.10 5.75 -4.37
C CYS A 58 -8.57 4.38 -3.93
N TYR A 59 -7.50 3.89 -4.59
CA TYR A 59 -6.92 2.58 -4.33
C TYR A 59 -6.32 2.47 -2.93
N VAL A 60 -5.50 3.43 -2.52
CA VAL A 60 -4.83 3.42 -1.22
C VAL A 60 -5.87 3.49 -0.08
N THR A 61 -6.91 4.32 -0.24
CA THR A 61 -8.02 4.39 0.71
C THR A 61 -8.76 3.06 0.79
N ALA A 62 -9.11 2.47 -0.35
CA ALA A 62 -9.80 1.18 -0.43
C ALA A 62 -8.94 0.03 0.13
N LEU A 63 -7.62 0.05 -0.16
CA LEU A 63 -6.65 -0.88 0.41
C LEU A 63 -6.73 -0.86 1.94
N GLY A 64 -6.70 0.33 2.55
CA GLY A 64 -6.83 0.49 3.99
C GLY A 64 -8.14 -0.11 4.53
N PHE A 65 -9.28 0.18 3.92
CA PHE A 65 -10.57 -0.41 4.33
C PHE A 65 -10.57 -1.94 4.26
N LEU A 66 -10.04 -2.51 3.19
CA LEU A 66 -10.03 -3.95 2.94
C LEU A 66 -8.96 -4.68 3.77
N GLN A 67 -7.93 -4.00 4.23
CA GLN A 67 -6.92 -4.55 5.14
C GLN A 67 -7.50 -4.95 6.51
N GLY A 68 -8.65 -4.42 6.91
CA GLY A 68 -9.34 -4.83 8.13
C GLY A 68 -9.75 -6.30 8.18
N ALA A 69 -9.91 -6.93 7.03
CA ALA A 69 -10.25 -8.35 6.94
C ALA A 69 -9.08 -9.28 7.29
N LEU A 70 -7.84 -8.86 7.05
CA LEU A 70 -6.66 -9.70 7.25
C LEU A 70 -6.49 -10.19 8.70
N PRO A 71 -6.52 -9.33 9.74
CA PRO A 71 -6.39 -9.80 11.12
C PRO A 71 -7.55 -10.69 11.55
N LEU A 72 -8.80 -10.38 11.14
CA LEU A 72 -9.97 -11.19 11.45
C LEU A 72 -9.88 -12.58 10.81
N ALA A 73 -9.53 -12.66 9.52
CA ALA A 73 -9.38 -13.92 8.81
C ALA A 73 -8.24 -14.77 9.40
N SER A 74 -7.10 -14.13 9.74
CA SER A 74 -5.95 -14.80 10.34
C SER A 74 -6.28 -15.41 11.71
N GLN A 75 -7.00 -14.66 12.56
CA GLN A 75 -7.44 -15.13 13.88
C GLN A 75 -8.38 -16.34 13.76
N ARG A 76 -9.40 -16.25 12.88
CA ARG A 76 -10.36 -17.34 12.67
C ARG A 76 -9.73 -18.59 12.07
N PHE A 77 -8.80 -18.37 11.11
CA PHE A 77 -8.09 -19.50 10.50
C PHE A 77 -7.26 -20.26 11.53
N GLU A 78 -6.53 -19.57 12.39
CA GLU A 78 -5.63 -20.15 13.37
C GLU A 78 -6.39 -20.78 14.57
N SER A 79 -7.54 -20.21 14.96
CA SER A 79 -8.42 -20.80 15.99
C SER A 79 -9.16 -22.07 15.52
N GLY A 80 -9.00 -22.47 14.26
CA GLY A 80 -9.72 -23.62 13.68
C GLY A 80 -11.13 -23.31 13.22
N ASP A 81 -11.64 -22.08 13.42
CA ASP A 81 -12.96 -21.65 12.95
C ASP A 81 -12.95 -21.42 11.43
N ARG A 82 -12.94 -22.52 10.68
CA ARG A 82 -12.96 -22.51 9.22
C ARG A 82 -14.20 -21.83 8.65
N SER A 83 -15.33 -22.03 9.30
CA SER A 83 -16.62 -21.43 8.94
C SER A 83 -16.56 -19.90 9.04
N GLY A 84 -16.08 -19.37 10.16
CA GLY A 84 -15.86 -17.94 10.36
C GLY A 84 -14.86 -17.35 9.37
N TYR A 85 -13.76 -18.05 9.08
CA TYR A 85 -12.80 -17.66 8.06
C TYR A 85 -13.46 -17.48 6.68
N HIS A 86 -14.20 -18.50 6.19
CA HIS A 86 -14.89 -18.42 4.90
C HIS A 86 -15.89 -17.28 4.84
N THR A 87 -16.61 -17.05 5.95
CA THR A 87 -17.61 -15.98 6.06
C THR A 87 -16.97 -14.60 5.98
N ILE A 88 -15.86 -14.35 6.68
CA ILE A 88 -15.11 -13.08 6.64
C ILE A 88 -14.53 -12.84 5.26
N VAL A 89 -13.91 -13.84 4.64
CA VAL A 89 -13.36 -13.75 3.29
C VAL A 89 -14.45 -13.36 2.29
N PHE A 90 -15.59 -14.05 2.32
CA PHE A 90 -16.71 -13.75 1.42
C PHE A 90 -17.29 -12.35 1.66
N MET A 91 -17.38 -11.93 2.94
CA MET A 91 -17.79 -10.56 3.27
C MET A 91 -16.83 -9.50 2.70
N SER A 92 -15.53 -9.77 2.76
CA SER A 92 -14.51 -8.89 2.18
C SER A 92 -14.63 -8.78 0.66
N PHE A 93 -15.01 -9.86 -0.02
CA PHE A 93 -15.33 -9.82 -1.45
C PHE A 93 -16.51 -8.90 -1.76
N ILE A 94 -17.58 -8.97 -0.95
CA ILE A 94 -18.75 -8.10 -1.14
C ILE A 94 -18.37 -6.63 -0.94
N ILE A 95 -17.59 -6.33 0.08
CA ILE A 95 -17.10 -4.96 0.34
C ILE A 95 -16.19 -4.50 -0.82
N GLY A 96 -15.24 -5.34 -1.25
CA GLY A 96 -14.34 -5.04 -2.37
C GLY A 96 -15.10 -4.78 -3.67
N PHE A 97 -16.12 -5.58 -3.96
CA PHE A 97 -16.99 -5.38 -5.13
C PHE A 97 -17.82 -4.09 -5.03
N ALA A 98 -18.36 -3.78 -3.85
CA ALA A 98 -19.08 -2.51 -3.64
C ALA A 98 -18.16 -1.29 -3.84
N ILE A 99 -16.91 -1.36 -3.34
CA ILE A 99 -15.90 -0.31 -3.56
C ILE A 99 -15.52 -0.24 -5.05
N ALA A 100 -15.38 -1.39 -5.75
CA ALA A 100 -15.11 -1.41 -7.18
C ALA A 100 -16.20 -0.68 -7.99
N LEU A 101 -17.47 -0.90 -7.66
CA LEU A 101 -18.59 -0.18 -8.28
C LEU A 101 -18.57 1.32 -7.98
N LEU A 102 -18.19 1.71 -6.77
CA LEU A 102 -18.02 3.13 -6.41
C LEU A 102 -16.89 3.76 -7.22
N VAL A 103 -15.71 3.11 -7.31
CA VAL A 103 -14.57 3.57 -8.11
C VAL A 103 -14.96 3.67 -9.58
N MET A 104 -15.67 2.68 -10.13
CA MET A 104 -16.20 2.74 -11.49
C MET A 104 -17.05 3.99 -11.70
N THR A 105 -17.97 4.27 -10.77
CA THR A 105 -18.84 5.45 -10.86
C THR A 105 -18.04 6.75 -10.84
N ILE A 106 -17.02 6.86 -9.97
CA ILE A 106 -16.11 8.02 -9.88
C ILE A 106 -15.42 8.23 -11.24
N PHE A 107 -14.86 7.16 -11.83
CA PHE A 107 -14.11 7.28 -13.08
C PHE A 107 -15.01 7.52 -14.31
N LEU A 108 -16.26 7.07 -14.32
CA LEU A 108 -17.21 7.42 -15.38
C LEU A 108 -17.57 8.91 -15.36
N VAL A 109 -17.57 9.54 -14.18
CA VAL A 109 -17.85 10.98 -14.02
C VAL A 109 -16.57 11.83 -14.10
N PHE A 110 -15.39 11.24 -14.04
CA PHE A 110 -14.10 11.92 -13.96
C PHE A 110 -13.85 12.93 -15.10
N PRO A 111 -14.12 12.64 -16.40
CA PRO A 111 -13.94 13.61 -17.47
C PRO A 111 -14.82 14.84 -17.32
N PHE A 112 -16.01 14.68 -16.76
CA PHE A 112 -16.90 15.81 -16.47
C PHE A 112 -16.34 16.68 -15.33
N ALA A 113 -15.81 16.06 -14.27
CA ALA A 113 -15.15 16.78 -13.21
C ALA A 113 -13.94 17.59 -13.72
N LEU A 114 -13.11 17.01 -14.59
CA LEU A 114 -11.97 17.71 -15.19
C LEU A 114 -12.38 18.95 -16.00
N ARG A 115 -13.53 18.89 -16.70
CA ARG A 115 -14.09 20.07 -17.41
C ARG A 115 -14.50 21.19 -16.46
N ILE A 116 -15.07 20.86 -15.29
CA ILE A 116 -15.42 21.86 -14.26
C ILE A 116 -14.19 22.56 -13.71
N PHE A 117 -13.05 21.87 -13.64
CA PHE A 117 -11.77 22.43 -13.20
C PHE A 117 -10.95 23.06 -14.33
N ASP A 118 -11.56 23.32 -15.51
CA ASP A 118 -10.94 24.00 -16.66
C ASP A 118 -9.64 23.34 -17.19
N TYR A 119 -9.53 22.00 -17.11
CA TYR A 119 -8.44 21.28 -17.74
C TYR A 119 -8.52 21.34 -19.26
N GLN A 120 -7.36 21.32 -19.95
CA GLN A 120 -7.26 21.34 -21.40
C GLN A 120 -7.99 20.16 -22.04
N ALA A 121 -8.69 20.39 -23.15
CA ALA A 121 -9.53 19.37 -23.82
C ALA A 121 -8.70 18.14 -24.26
N ASP A 122 -7.48 18.34 -24.75
CA ASP A 122 -6.59 17.26 -25.20
C ASP A 122 -6.18 16.38 -24.02
N LEU A 123 -5.88 16.97 -22.86
CA LEU A 123 -5.54 16.25 -21.65
C LEU A 123 -6.72 15.42 -21.14
N ILE A 124 -7.95 15.97 -21.18
CA ILE A 124 -9.18 15.24 -20.82
C ILE A 124 -9.40 14.08 -21.78
N ALA A 125 -9.22 14.30 -23.09
CA ALA A 125 -9.40 13.26 -24.08
C ALA A 125 -8.41 12.12 -23.92
N GLU A 126 -7.14 12.40 -23.61
CA GLU A 126 -6.11 11.40 -23.42
C GLU A 126 -6.32 10.63 -22.10
N SER A 127 -6.65 11.33 -21.00
CA SER A 127 -7.03 10.67 -19.74
C SER A 127 -8.21 9.71 -19.94
N TRP A 128 -9.24 10.12 -20.69
CA TRP A 128 -10.40 9.28 -20.98
C TRP A 128 -10.06 8.09 -21.87
N ARG A 129 -9.20 8.28 -22.85
CA ARG A 129 -8.71 7.20 -23.72
C ARG A 129 -8.01 6.11 -22.90
N TYR A 130 -7.21 6.49 -21.92
CA TYR A 130 -6.57 5.55 -20.99
C TYR A 130 -7.60 4.88 -20.07
N ILE A 131 -8.46 5.68 -19.38
CA ILE A 131 -9.41 5.21 -18.39
C ILE A 131 -10.38 4.19 -19.00
N SER A 132 -10.88 4.43 -20.22
CA SER A 132 -11.84 3.54 -20.86
C SER A 132 -11.35 2.10 -21.03
N TRP A 133 -10.02 1.89 -21.11
CA TRP A 133 -9.41 0.56 -21.25
C TRP A 133 -8.82 0.02 -19.95
N VAL A 134 -8.41 0.88 -19.02
CA VAL A 134 -7.83 0.46 -17.74
C VAL A 134 -8.88 0.28 -16.63
N LEU A 135 -10.08 0.81 -16.78
CA LEU A 135 -11.13 0.76 -15.76
C LEU A 135 -11.44 -0.66 -15.25
N PRO A 136 -11.48 -1.72 -16.10
CA PRO A 136 -11.61 -3.08 -15.60
C PRO A 136 -10.47 -3.50 -14.67
N ALA A 137 -9.21 -3.12 -14.96
CA ALA A 137 -8.07 -3.37 -14.09
C ALA A 137 -8.25 -2.67 -12.73
N TYR A 138 -8.69 -1.43 -12.72
CA TYR A 138 -8.98 -0.68 -11.50
C TYR A 138 -10.04 -1.37 -10.63
N MET A 139 -11.11 -1.89 -11.26
CA MET A 139 -12.13 -2.66 -10.55
C MET A 139 -11.58 -3.98 -10.00
N LEU A 140 -10.79 -4.70 -10.80
CA LEU A 140 -10.14 -5.93 -10.36
C LEU A 140 -9.18 -5.70 -9.20
N GLY A 141 -8.46 -4.57 -9.18
CA GLY A 141 -7.59 -4.17 -8.08
C GLY A 141 -8.33 -4.11 -6.73
N MET A 142 -9.59 -3.65 -6.71
CA MET A 142 -10.38 -3.62 -5.47
C MET A 142 -10.79 -5.00 -4.99
N VAL A 143 -11.05 -5.94 -5.91
CA VAL A 143 -11.43 -7.33 -5.57
C VAL A 143 -10.20 -8.21 -5.34
N TYR A 144 -9.05 -7.85 -5.89
CA TYR A 144 -7.76 -8.48 -5.66
C TYR A 144 -7.35 -8.49 -4.19
N ILE A 145 -7.56 -7.35 -3.48
CA ILE A 145 -7.15 -7.17 -2.08
C ILE A 145 -7.79 -8.23 -1.16
N PRO A 146 -9.11 -8.47 -1.17
CA PRO A 146 -9.73 -9.56 -0.39
C PRO A 146 -9.16 -10.94 -0.69
N VAL A 147 -8.89 -11.26 -1.96
CA VAL A 147 -8.30 -12.56 -2.35
C VAL A 147 -6.92 -12.71 -1.76
N ARG A 148 -6.10 -11.70 -1.92
CA ARG A 148 -4.73 -11.64 -1.39
C ARG A 148 -4.72 -11.79 0.13
N ASN A 149 -5.51 -11.00 0.84
CA ASN A 149 -5.64 -11.06 2.29
C ASN A 149 -6.08 -12.44 2.79
N ALA A 150 -7.01 -13.08 2.08
CA ALA A 150 -7.46 -14.43 2.42
C ALA A 150 -6.31 -15.46 2.33
N ILE A 151 -5.47 -15.39 1.30
CA ILE A 151 -4.32 -16.27 1.15
C ILE A 151 -3.26 -15.97 2.21
N ILE A 152 -2.96 -14.70 2.47
CA ILE A 152 -1.99 -14.28 3.50
C ILE A 152 -2.45 -14.75 4.88
N ALA A 153 -3.75 -14.69 5.19
CA ALA A 153 -4.33 -15.14 6.45
C ALA A 153 -4.04 -16.62 6.74
N THR A 154 -3.86 -17.45 5.72
CA THR A 154 -3.46 -18.85 5.88
C THR A 154 -1.95 -19.05 6.16
N GLY A 155 -1.17 -17.98 6.23
CA GLY A 155 0.29 -18.02 6.37
C GLY A 155 1.02 -18.39 5.07
N SER A 156 0.38 -18.26 3.90
CA SER A 156 0.95 -18.60 2.60
C SER A 156 1.41 -17.34 1.86
N SER A 157 2.70 -17.29 1.49
CA SER A 157 3.27 -16.22 0.65
C SER A 157 4.08 -16.76 -0.53
N ARG A 158 4.16 -18.08 -0.64
CA ARG A 158 5.10 -18.75 -1.55
C ARG A 158 4.96 -18.31 -3.00
N TRP A 159 3.73 -18.12 -3.47
CA TRP A 159 3.43 -17.86 -4.87
C TRP A 159 3.31 -16.38 -5.22
N PHE A 160 3.25 -15.47 -4.22
CA PHE A 160 3.09 -14.04 -4.50
C PHE A 160 4.23 -13.47 -5.33
N MET A 161 5.48 -13.76 -4.96
CA MET A 161 6.65 -13.30 -5.69
C MET A 161 6.64 -13.81 -7.15
N THR A 162 6.32 -15.09 -7.36
CA THR A 162 6.26 -15.67 -8.72
C THR A 162 5.17 -15.01 -9.54
N LEU A 163 3.97 -14.83 -8.97
CA LEU A 163 2.86 -14.18 -9.67
C LEU A 163 3.20 -12.73 -10.00
N SER A 164 3.75 -11.95 -9.06
CA SER A 164 4.15 -10.56 -9.29
C SER A 164 5.22 -10.45 -10.37
N LEU A 165 6.23 -11.34 -10.36
CA LEU A 165 7.27 -11.37 -11.41
C LEU A 165 6.68 -11.69 -12.77
N THR A 166 5.77 -12.66 -12.85
CA THR A 166 5.06 -12.98 -14.08
C THR A 166 4.24 -11.79 -14.58
N THR A 167 3.55 -11.09 -13.66
CA THR A 167 2.80 -9.85 -13.96
C THR A 167 3.71 -8.78 -14.54
N LEU A 168 4.87 -8.52 -13.95
CA LEU A 168 5.82 -7.51 -14.44
C LEU A 168 6.29 -7.84 -15.87
N VAL A 169 6.73 -9.07 -16.11
CA VAL A 169 7.25 -9.48 -17.42
C VAL A 169 6.15 -9.44 -18.49
N LEU A 170 4.96 -9.93 -18.17
CA LEU A 170 3.85 -9.93 -19.12
C LEU A 170 3.32 -8.50 -19.36
N ASN A 171 3.25 -7.65 -18.31
CA ASN A 171 2.85 -6.26 -18.46
C ASN A 171 3.84 -5.53 -19.37
N ALA A 172 5.15 -5.60 -19.12
CA ALA A 172 6.15 -4.95 -19.96
C ALA A 172 6.04 -5.42 -21.44
N ALA A 173 5.88 -6.72 -21.67
CA ALA A 173 5.76 -7.27 -23.01
C ALA A 173 4.46 -6.82 -23.70
N PHE A 174 3.32 -6.94 -23.03
CA PHE A 174 2.03 -6.59 -23.63
C PHE A 174 1.86 -5.08 -23.78
N SER A 175 2.33 -4.27 -22.80
CA SER A 175 2.33 -2.80 -22.90
C SER A 175 3.17 -2.34 -24.08
N TYR A 176 4.33 -2.95 -24.32
CA TYR A 176 5.15 -2.62 -25.50
C TYR A 176 4.45 -3.07 -26.81
N LEU A 177 3.99 -4.32 -26.89
CA LEU A 177 3.39 -4.86 -28.12
C LEU A 177 2.07 -4.17 -28.47
N LEU A 178 1.18 -3.95 -27.52
CA LEU A 178 -0.11 -3.30 -27.76
C LEU A 178 0.00 -1.80 -27.86
N GLY A 179 0.96 -1.17 -27.16
CA GLY A 179 1.20 0.27 -27.21
C GLY A 179 1.86 0.72 -28.49
N PHE A 180 2.96 0.08 -28.88
CA PHE A 180 3.79 0.50 -30.03
C PHE A 180 3.51 -0.29 -31.30
N GLY A 181 2.92 -1.48 -31.17
CA GLY A 181 2.70 -2.39 -32.29
C GLY A 181 3.89 -3.29 -32.59
N PHE A 182 3.74 -4.13 -33.59
CA PHE A 182 4.80 -5.02 -34.05
C PHE A 182 4.65 -5.34 -35.54
N ASP A 183 5.78 -5.66 -36.18
CA ASP A 183 5.85 -6.22 -37.53
C ASP A 183 6.71 -7.48 -37.48
N PHE A 184 6.09 -8.64 -37.65
CA PHE A 184 6.75 -9.92 -37.59
C PHE A 184 6.21 -10.87 -38.64
N GLY A 185 7.03 -11.25 -39.62
CA GLY A 185 6.73 -12.30 -40.60
C GLY A 185 5.48 -12.05 -41.43
N GLY A 186 5.14 -10.79 -41.74
CA GLY A 186 3.95 -10.41 -42.52
C GLY A 186 2.69 -10.16 -41.67
N LEU A 187 2.77 -10.36 -40.35
CA LEU A 187 1.74 -9.91 -39.39
C LEU A 187 2.14 -8.53 -38.89
N THR A 188 1.47 -7.51 -39.36
CA THR A 188 1.65 -6.12 -38.89
C THR A 188 0.50 -5.73 -37.98
N PHE A 189 0.81 -5.24 -36.78
CA PHE A 189 -0.13 -4.63 -35.85
C PHE A 189 0.31 -3.19 -35.59
N THR A 190 -0.53 -2.24 -35.96
CA THR A 190 -0.31 -0.82 -35.60
C THR A 190 -0.68 -0.63 -34.14
N GLY A 191 0.27 -0.20 -33.29
CA GLY A 191 0.01 -0.02 -31.88
C GLY A 191 -1.18 0.89 -31.59
N MET A 192 -1.82 0.64 -30.45
CA MET A 192 -2.99 1.40 -29.98
C MET A 192 -2.61 2.64 -29.14
N GLY A 193 -1.32 2.92 -28.99
CA GLY A 193 -0.85 4.03 -28.15
C GLY A 193 -1.22 3.81 -26.68
N THR A 194 -1.65 4.88 -26.02
CA THR A 194 -2.07 4.89 -24.60
C THR A 194 -3.15 3.85 -24.29
N SER A 195 -4.10 3.64 -25.23
CA SER A 195 -5.13 2.60 -25.09
C SER A 195 -4.56 1.19 -25.06
N GLY A 196 -3.46 0.95 -25.80
CA GLY A 196 -2.77 -0.34 -25.84
C GLY A 196 -2.10 -0.67 -24.52
N ILE A 197 -1.44 0.30 -23.88
CA ILE A 197 -0.85 0.15 -22.55
C ILE A 197 -1.95 -0.13 -21.51
N ALA A 198 -3.03 0.63 -21.54
CA ALA A 198 -4.18 0.42 -20.65
C ALA A 198 -4.83 -0.97 -20.79
N LEU A 199 -4.96 -1.44 -22.04
CA LEU A 199 -5.48 -2.78 -22.32
C LEU A 199 -4.52 -3.87 -21.83
N ALA A 200 -3.21 -3.68 -22.01
CA ALA A 200 -2.18 -4.59 -21.50
C ALA A 200 -2.31 -4.78 -19.99
N SER A 201 -2.38 -3.68 -19.23
CA SER A 201 -2.58 -3.70 -17.78
C SER A 201 -3.87 -4.44 -17.42
N THR A 202 -4.98 -4.21 -18.13
CA THR A 202 -6.25 -4.91 -17.90
C THR A 202 -6.15 -6.42 -18.15
N ILE A 203 -5.48 -6.85 -19.21
CA ILE A 203 -5.26 -8.27 -19.51
C ILE A 203 -4.41 -8.91 -18.40
N VAL A 204 -3.29 -8.27 -18.04
CA VAL A 204 -2.33 -8.83 -17.10
C VAL A 204 -2.91 -8.88 -15.68
N ASP A 205 -3.62 -7.84 -15.25
CA ASP A 205 -4.31 -7.84 -13.94
C ASP A 205 -5.42 -8.89 -13.88
N SER A 206 -6.12 -9.13 -15.00
CA SER A 206 -7.08 -10.23 -15.11
C SER A 206 -6.40 -11.59 -14.95
N MET A 207 -5.24 -11.79 -15.57
CA MET A 207 -4.45 -13.04 -15.44
C MET A 207 -3.95 -13.20 -13.99
N LEU A 208 -3.42 -12.16 -13.37
CA LEU A 208 -3.00 -12.15 -11.97
C LEU A 208 -4.16 -12.52 -11.05
N PHE A 209 -5.32 -11.90 -11.24
CA PHE A 209 -6.53 -12.17 -10.45
C PHE A 209 -6.99 -13.62 -10.60
N CYS A 210 -7.01 -14.17 -11.82
CA CYS A 210 -7.32 -15.58 -12.05
C CYS A 210 -6.31 -16.51 -11.35
N GLY A 211 -5.01 -16.19 -11.41
CA GLY A 211 -3.96 -16.91 -10.70
C GLY A 211 -4.18 -16.94 -9.19
N LEU A 212 -4.56 -15.80 -8.60
CA LEU A 212 -4.87 -15.71 -7.17
C LEU A 212 -6.16 -16.47 -6.79
N LEU A 213 -7.19 -16.44 -7.63
CA LEU A 213 -8.40 -17.25 -7.38
C LEU A 213 -8.09 -18.74 -7.36
N LEU A 214 -7.21 -19.22 -8.26
CA LEU A 214 -6.72 -20.60 -8.25
C LEU A 214 -5.94 -20.92 -6.97
N LEU A 215 -5.10 -20.00 -6.48
CA LEU A 215 -4.39 -20.17 -5.22
C LEU A 215 -5.36 -20.17 -4.02
N LEU A 216 -6.35 -19.29 -4.01
CA LEU A 216 -7.38 -19.25 -2.97
C LEU A 216 -8.16 -20.57 -2.95
N HIS A 217 -8.55 -21.08 -4.10
CA HIS A 217 -9.22 -22.37 -4.20
C HIS A 217 -8.33 -23.51 -3.66
N ARG A 218 -7.04 -23.53 -4.02
CA ARG A 218 -6.07 -24.51 -3.51
C ARG A 218 -5.78 -24.38 -2.02
N SER A 219 -5.92 -23.18 -1.45
CA SER A 219 -5.81 -22.95 0.01
C SER A 219 -6.99 -23.47 0.82
N GLY A 220 -7.98 -24.06 0.15
CA GLY A 220 -9.14 -24.70 0.78
C GLY A 220 -10.34 -23.78 0.97
N PHE A 221 -10.36 -22.57 0.38
CA PHE A 221 -11.54 -21.73 0.40
C PHE A 221 -12.70 -22.37 -0.39
N ARG A 222 -13.88 -22.43 0.25
CA ARG A 222 -15.10 -22.98 -0.35
C ARG A 222 -16.31 -22.15 0.04
N LEU A 223 -17.07 -21.69 -0.93
CA LEU A 223 -18.35 -21.00 -0.68
C LEU A 223 -19.38 -21.89 0.05
N SER A 224 -19.33 -23.22 -0.21
CA SER A 224 -20.20 -24.18 0.46
C SER A 224 -19.94 -24.30 1.97
N ALA A 225 -18.75 -23.90 2.44
CA ALA A 225 -18.39 -23.95 3.86
C ALA A 225 -18.92 -22.75 4.66
N ILE A 226 -19.52 -21.76 4.01
CA ILE A 226 -20.22 -20.66 4.68
C ILE A 226 -21.49 -21.22 5.34
N PRO A 227 -21.70 -21.02 6.65
CA PRO A 227 -22.84 -21.59 7.35
C PRO A 227 -24.15 -21.03 6.86
N VAL A 228 -25.17 -21.87 6.91
CA VAL A 228 -26.56 -21.51 6.61
C VAL A 228 -27.23 -21.17 7.93
N ASP A 229 -27.91 -20.04 7.97
CA ASP A 229 -28.72 -19.66 9.12
C ASP A 229 -29.90 -20.65 9.32
N ALA A 230 -29.98 -21.22 10.49
CA ALA A 230 -30.98 -22.26 10.78
C ALA A 230 -32.40 -21.73 10.67
N ALA A 231 -32.65 -20.46 10.96
CA ALA A 231 -33.97 -19.85 10.93
C ALA A 231 -34.46 -19.51 9.53
N SER A 232 -33.54 -19.01 8.66
CA SER A 232 -33.90 -18.51 7.32
C SER A 232 -33.53 -19.46 6.18
N GLY A 233 -32.74 -20.51 6.44
CA GLY A 233 -32.18 -21.36 5.39
C GLY A 233 -31.22 -20.66 4.44
N ARG A 234 -30.74 -19.45 4.79
CA ARG A 234 -29.93 -18.58 3.93
C ARG A 234 -28.55 -18.33 4.54
N ARG A 235 -27.54 -18.09 3.71
CA ARG A 235 -26.17 -17.72 4.14
C ARG A 235 -26.04 -16.23 4.45
N TRP A 236 -26.86 -15.39 3.85
CA TRP A 236 -26.76 -13.95 3.97
C TRP A 236 -26.77 -13.39 5.40
N PRO A 237 -27.65 -13.83 6.33
CA PRO A 237 -27.62 -13.34 7.70
C PRO A 237 -26.26 -13.57 8.38
N MET A 238 -25.61 -14.73 8.15
CA MET A 238 -24.28 -15.04 8.70
C MET A 238 -23.20 -14.11 8.13
N VAL A 239 -23.24 -13.85 6.83
CA VAL A 239 -22.31 -12.91 6.16
C VAL A 239 -22.53 -11.49 6.66
N ARG A 240 -23.77 -11.03 6.72
CA ARG A 240 -24.13 -9.69 7.20
C ARG A 240 -23.65 -9.41 8.62
N ASN A 241 -23.70 -10.40 9.50
CA ASN A 241 -23.25 -10.28 10.89
C ASN A 241 -21.73 -10.01 11.01
N GLN A 242 -20.94 -10.28 9.96
CA GLN A 242 -19.51 -9.94 9.91
C GLN A 242 -19.25 -8.52 9.37
N LEU A 243 -20.26 -7.82 8.86
CA LEU A 243 -20.10 -6.48 8.28
C LEU A 243 -19.62 -5.47 9.34
N ALA A 244 -20.31 -5.39 10.48
CA ALA A 244 -19.97 -4.45 11.54
C ALA A 244 -18.54 -4.69 12.11
N PRO A 245 -18.12 -5.94 12.46
CA PRO A 245 -16.74 -6.20 12.85
C PRO A 245 -15.72 -5.84 11.77
N ALA A 246 -15.98 -6.15 10.51
CA ALA A 246 -15.08 -5.83 9.40
C ALA A 246 -14.93 -4.31 9.21
N LEU A 247 -16.03 -3.57 9.24
CA LEU A 247 -16.03 -2.10 9.13
C LEU A 247 -15.40 -1.43 10.35
N ALA A 248 -15.62 -1.96 11.56
CA ALA A 248 -15.04 -1.42 12.79
C ALA A 248 -13.49 -1.44 12.77
N ILE A 249 -12.89 -2.38 12.05
CA ILE A 249 -11.44 -2.47 11.84
C ILE A 249 -11.04 -1.77 10.55
N GLY A 250 -11.78 -1.96 9.46
CA GLY A 250 -11.44 -1.45 8.14
C GLY A 250 -11.55 0.07 8.05
N ILE A 251 -12.60 0.70 8.60
CA ILE A 251 -12.77 2.16 8.55
C ILE A 251 -11.59 2.90 9.20
N PRO A 252 -11.15 2.59 10.43
CA PRO A 252 -9.97 3.22 11.00
C PRO A 252 -8.71 3.05 10.16
N ILE A 253 -8.48 1.88 9.58
CA ILE A 253 -7.32 1.63 8.73
C ILE A 253 -7.41 2.45 7.44
N GLY A 254 -8.59 2.49 6.80
CA GLY A 254 -8.81 3.30 5.59
C GLY A 254 -8.58 4.79 5.83
N ILE A 255 -9.02 5.32 6.97
CA ILE A 255 -8.75 6.70 7.37
C ILE A 255 -7.25 6.93 7.55
N VAL A 256 -6.51 6.01 8.18
CA VAL A 256 -5.04 6.12 8.32
C VAL A 256 -4.38 6.23 6.95
N PHE A 257 -4.73 5.36 6.00
CA PHE A 257 -4.16 5.39 4.66
C PHE A 257 -4.51 6.65 3.87
N PHE A 258 -5.75 7.15 4.01
CA PHE A 258 -6.17 8.41 3.41
C PHE A 258 -5.39 9.60 3.99
N VAL A 259 -5.26 9.68 5.30
CA VAL A 259 -4.54 10.76 6.01
C VAL A 259 -3.05 10.73 5.67
N ASP A 260 -2.47 9.54 5.55
CA ASP A 260 -1.08 9.34 5.14
C ASP A 260 -0.85 9.91 3.73
N SER A 261 -1.63 9.46 2.74
CA SER A 261 -1.51 9.94 1.36
C SER A 261 -1.72 11.45 1.24
N THR A 262 -2.68 12.00 1.97
CA THR A 262 -2.98 13.44 1.91
C THR A 262 -1.91 14.31 2.57
N LEU A 263 -1.18 13.83 3.59
CA LEU A 263 -0.05 14.58 4.17
C LEU A 263 1.03 14.83 3.11
N PHE A 264 1.46 13.77 2.42
CA PHE A 264 2.51 13.88 1.41
C PHE A 264 2.08 14.73 0.20
N SER A 265 0.85 14.52 -0.28
CA SER A 265 0.29 15.30 -1.38
C SER A 265 0.15 16.78 -1.02
N ALA A 266 -0.35 17.09 0.17
CA ALA A 266 -0.51 18.47 0.62
C ALA A 266 0.84 19.16 0.84
N ALA A 267 1.82 18.47 1.43
CA ALA A 267 3.17 19.01 1.59
C ALA A 267 3.80 19.36 0.24
N LEU A 268 3.66 18.47 -0.76
CA LEU A 268 4.15 18.69 -2.12
C LEU A 268 3.46 19.90 -2.79
N MET A 269 2.12 19.94 -2.73
CA MET A 269 1.34 21.02 -3.34
C MET A 269 1.63 22.39 -2.72
N LEU A 270 1.72 22.47 -1.40
CA LEU A 270 2.01 23.73 -0.69
C LEU A 270 3.44 24.20 -0.97
N ALA A 271 4.42 23.28 -0.98
CA ALA A 271 5.80 23.61 -1.35
C ALA A 271 5.91 24.17 -2.77
N GLY A 272 5.14 23.62 -3.71
CA GLY A 272 5.12 24.05 -5.12
C GLY A 272 4.58 25.45 -5.36
N ARG A 273 3.76 25.99 -4.45
CA ARG A 273 3.19 27.34 -4.60
C ARG A 273 4.23 28.46 -4.60
N HIS A 274 5.31 28.28 -3.86
CA HIS A 274 6.31 29.32 -3.67
C HIS A 274 7.67 28.95 -4.30
N HIS A 275 7.96 27.68 -4.53
CA HIS A 275 9.27 27.19 -4.97
C HIS A 275 9.13 26.03 -5.96
N VAL A 276 9.02 26.33 -7.26
CA VAL A 276 8.85 25.30 -8.32
C VAL A 276 9.99 24.28 -8.33
N GLN A 277 11.26 24.74 -8.25
CA GLN A 277 12.41 23.84 -8.19
C GLN A 277 12.42 22.99 -6.89
N GLY A 278 11.98 23.57 -5.78
CA GLY A 278 11.84 22.88 -4.52
C GLY A 278 10.76 21.80 -4.56
N MET A 279 9.67 22.03 -5.28
CA MET A 279 8.62 21.03 -5.51
C MET A 279 9.19 19.79 -6.22
N ALA A 280 10.03 19.98 -7.25
CA ALA A 280 10.66 18.87 -7.95
C ALA A 280 11.55 18.03 -7.02
N ALA A 281 12.36 18.69 -6.17
CA ALA A 281 13.21 17.98 -5.21
C ALA A 281 12.40 17.18 -4.18
N ILE A 282 11.37 17.77 -3.57
CA ILE A 282 10.46 17.06 -2.64
C ILE A 282 9.75 15.91 -3.35
N GLY A 283 9.26 16.13 -4.57
CA GLY A 283 8.59 15.08 -5.35
C GLY A 283 9.48 13.87 -5.55
N LEU A 284 10.74 14.07 -5.96
CA LEU A 284 11.71 12.97 -6.11
C LEU A 284 12.02 12.25 -4.79
N ILE A 285 12.11 12.99 -3.67
CA ILE A 285 12.29 12.39 -2.35
C ILE A 285 11.07 11.54 -1.96
N PHE A 286 9.86 12.02 -2.25
CA PHE A 286 8.64 11.27 -1.94
C PHE A 286 8.49 10.03 -2.83
N GLU A 287 8.82 10.09 -4.12
CA GLU A 287 8.86 8.92 -5.01
C GLU A 287 9.88 7.87 -4.53
N TRP A 288 11.07 8.31 -4.15
CA TRP A 288 12.03 7.42 -3.54
C TRP A 288 11.51 6.81 -2.23
N SER A 289 10.89 7.62 -1.37
CA SER A 289 10.30 7.15 -0.13
C SER A 289 9.16 6.14 -0.39
N ALA A 290 8.33 6.38 -1.42
CA ALA A 290 7.27 5.46 -1.84
C ALA A 290 7.85 4.09 -2.26
N LEU A 291 8.96 4.07 -3.02
CA LEU A 291 9.65 2.83 -3.35
C LEU A 291 10.22 2.16 -2.08
N ALA A 292 10.87 2.92 -1.21
CA ALA A 292 11.48 2.38 0.01
C ALA A 292 10.43 1.76 0.95
N ILE A 293 9.25 2.37 1.11
CA ILE A 293 8.22 1.82 2.00
C ILE A 293 7.54 0.54 1.50
N MET A 294 7.73 0.12 0.24
CA MET A 294 7.19 -1.14 -0.26
C MET A 294 7.70 -2.33 0.56
N VAL A 295 8.94 -2.28 1.05
CA VAL A 295 9.50 -3.33 1.91
C VAL A 295 8.80 -3.39 3.28
N PRO A 296 8.69 -2.29 4.06
CA PRO A 296 7.89 -2.26 5.28
C PRO A 296 6.42 -2.62 5.07
N VAL A 297 5.81 -2.25 3.95
CA VAL A 297 4.41 -2.61 3.63
C VAL A 297 4.25 -4.11 3.55
N GLY A 298 5.05 -4.82 2.76
CA GLY A 298 4.98 -6.28 2.67
C GLY A 298 5.33 -6.98 4.00
N LEU A 299 6.32 -6.47 4.74
CA LEU A 299 6.62 -6.96 6.10
C LEU A 299 5.44 -6.75 7.05
N SER A 300 4.74 -5.61 6.95
CA SER A 300 3.60 -5.27 7.81
C SER A 300 2.47 -6.30 7.72
N GLU A 301 2.18 -6.81 6.54
CA GLU A 301 1.15 -7.83 6.33
C GLU A 301 1.50 -9.16 7.00
N ALA A 302 2.78 -9.56 6.89
CA ALA A 302 3.29 -10.73 7.61
C ALA A 302 3.17 -10.56 9.12
N ILE A 303 3.48 -9.38 9.65
CA ILE A 303 3.40 -9.04 11.07
C ILE A 303 1.93 -9.07 11.53
N VAL A 304 1.01 -8.44 10.77
CA VAL A 304 -0.43 -8.47 11.07
C VAL A 304 -0.91 -9.91 11.14
N GLN A 305 -0.60 -10.73 10.14
CA GLN A 305 -0.97 -12.14 10.11
C GLN A 305 -0.41 -12.90 11.32
N ARG A 306 0.88 -12.73 11.64
CA ARG A 306 1.53 -13.46 12.74
C ARG A 306 0.96 -13.06 14.10
N VAL A 307 0.78 -11.76 14.36
CA VAL A 307 0.20 -11.26 15.62
C VAL A 307 -1.25 -11.70 15.76
N ALA A 308 -2.07 -11.56 14.70
CA ALA A 308 -3.47 -11.96 14.71
C ALA A 308 -3.63 -13.48 14.88
N SER A 309 -2.78 -14.29 14.23
CA SER A 309 -2.77 -15.75 14.45
C SER A 309 -2.41 -16.12 15.88
N ALA A 310 -1.48 -15.41 16.51
CA ALA A 310 -1.13 -15.63 17.92
C ALA A 310 -2.30 -15.31 18.86
N THR A 311 -3.13 -14.32 18.53
CA THR A 311 -4.35 -13.99 19.30
C THR A 311 -5.48 -15.01 19.11
N GLY A 312 -5.45 -15.78 18.03
CA GLY A 312 -6.45 -16.84 17.75
C GLY A 312 -6.15 -18.16 18.45
N LYS A 313 -4.94 -18.36 18.99
CA LYS A 313 -4.55 -19.58 19.72
C LYS A 313 -4.98 -19.49 21.18
N ASP A 314 -5.74 -20.46 21.62
CA ASP A 314 -6.15 -20.59 23.04
C ASP A 314 -5.07 -21.35 23.83
N ASN A 315 -3.84 -20.82 23.84
CA ASN A 315 -2.71 -21.38 24.58
C ASN A 315 -2.31 -20.40 25.67
N GLY A 316 -2.10 -20.88 26.90
CA GLY A 316 -1.73 -20.05 28.05
C GLY A 316 -0.45 -19.19 27.89
N ASP A 317 0.23 -19.25 26.75
CA ASP A 317 1.51 -18.55 26.43
C ASP A 317 1.34 -17.45 25.35
N GLN A 318 0.09 -16.97 25.14
CA GLN A 318 -0.23 -16.00 24.10
C GLN A 318 0.58 -14.70 24.23
N ALA A 319 0.67 -14.14 25.45
CA ALA A 319 1.37 -12.88 25.71
C ALA A 319 2.89 -12.98 25.41
N ALA A 320 3.51 -14.11 25.79
CA ALA A 320 4.91 -14.36 25.48
C ALA A 320 5.15 -14.50 23.98
N THR A 321 4.28 -15.22 23.27
CA THR A 321 4.36 -15.37 21.80
C THR A 321 4.26 -14.02 21.10
N ILE A 322 3.28 -13.16 21.44
CA ILE A 322 3.13 -11.82 20.89
C ILE A 322 4.35 -10.95 21.19
N THR A 323 4.92 -11.08 22.39
CA THR A 323 6.14 -10.36 22.76
C THR A 323 7.34 -10.75 21.88
N VAL A 324 7.50 -12.04 21.60
CA VAL A 324 8.57 -12.54 20.70
C VAL A 324 8.38 -12.01 19.28
N ILE A 325 7.14 -12.09 18.75
CA ILE A 325 6.82 -11.57 17.41
C ILE A 325 7.11 -10.06 17.34
N THR A 326 6.70 -9.30 18.36
CA THR A 326 6.93 -7.84 18.42
C THR A 326 8.42 -7.50 18.40
N LYS A 327 9.22 -8.19 19.25
CA LYS A 327 10.68 -8.00 19.27
C LYS A 327 11.32 -8.37 17.93
N ALA A 328 10.91 -9.49 17.32
CA ALA A 328 11.40 -9.91 16.02
C ALA A 328 11.06 -8.87 14.93
N ALA A 329 9.84 -8.35 14.91
CA ALA A 329 9.40 -7.33 13.97
C ALA A 329 10.21 -6.04 14.09
N LEU A 330 10.46 -5.57 15.32
CA LEU A 330 11.27 -4.38 15.56
C LEU A 330 12.73 -4.59 15.16
N MET A 331 13.32 -5.77 15.42
CA MET A 331 14.68 -6.09 14.99
C MET A 331 14.80 -6.13 13.47
N VAL A 332 13.85 -6.76 12.77
CA VAL A 332 13.82 -6.78 11.29
C VAL A 332 13.68 -5.36 10.73
N CYS A 333 12.84 -4.52 11.35
CA CYS A 333 12.72 -3.11 10.99
C CYS A 333 14.04 -2.35 11.21
N THR A 334 14.72 -2.56 12.33
CA THR A 334 16.03 -1.92 12.61
C THR A 334 17.08 -2.33 11.57
N VAL A 335 17.14 -3.60 11.20
CA VAL A 335 18.03 -4.07 10.13
C VAL A 335 17.69 -3.40 8.80
N TYR A 336 16.40 -3.30 8.45
CA TYR A 336 15.97 -2.61 7.25
C TYR A 336 16.38 -1.13 7.24
N VAL A 337 16.15 -0.39 8.32
CA VAL A 337 16.56 1.02 8.45
C VAL A 337 18.08 1.14 8.38
N GLY A 338 18.83 0.19 8.94
CA GLY A 338 20.29 0.12 8.80
C GLY A 338 20.76 -0.08 7.37
N ILE A 339 20.09 -0.95 6.60
CA ILE A 339 20.35 -1.13 5.16
C ILE A 339 20.04 0.16 4.41
N LEU A 340 18.93 0.81 4.71
CA LEU A 340 18.54 2.08 4.10
C LEU A 340 19.59 3.16 4.38
N ALA A 341 20.10 3.26 5.62
CA ALA A 341 21.18 4.18 5.99
C ALA A 341 22.48 3.87 5.24
N LEU A 342 22.81 2.59 5.06
CA LEU A 342 23.97 2.18 4.26
C LEU A 342 23.84 2.61 2.80
N VAL A 343 22.64 2.48 2.22
CA VAL A 343 22.37 2.93 0.84
C VAL A 343 22.54 4.45 0.74
N TYR A 344 21.93 5.22 1.65
CA TYR A 344 22.00 6.70 1.59
C TYR A 344 23.40 7.26 1.86
N PHE A 345 24.10 6.73 2.86
CA PHE A 345 25.33 7.36 3.36
C PHE A 345 26.57 6.50 3.15
N GLY A 346 26.42 5.16 3.18
CA GLY A 346 27.59 4.25 3.10
C GLY A 346 28.10 4.05 1.68
N LEU A 347 27.21 4.02 0.69
CA LEU A 347 27.56 3.84 -0.73
C LEU A 347 27.73 5.15 -1.47
N GLY A 348 27.48 6.30 -0.82
CA GLY A 348 27.52 7.62 -1.45
C GLY A 348 26.52 7.77 -2.60
N ILE A 349 25.44 6.98 -2.57
CA ILE A 349 24.43 6.95 -3.61
C ILE A 349 23.31 7.91 -3.21
N ASN A 350 23.23 9.06 -3.88
CA ASN A 350 22.06 9.92 -3.80
C ASN A 350 20.95 9.32 -4.68
N VAL A 351 20.19 8.38 -4.12
CA VAL A 351 19.23 7.58 -4.87
C VAL A 351 18.17 8.41 -5.59
N PRO A 352 17.61 9.50 -5.02
CA PRO A 352 16.67 10.37 -5.74
C PRO A 352 17.22 10.92 -7.08
N VAL A 353 18.53 11.09 -7.21
CA VAL A 353 19.16 11.58 -8.44
C VAL A 353 18.97 10.62 -9.61
N TYR A 354 18.88 9.31 -9.35
CA TYR A 354 18.68 8.32 -10.41
C TYR A 354 17.29 8.36 -11.05
N PHE A 355 16.35 9.08 -10.46
CA PHE A 355 15.04 9.35 -11.06
C PHE A 355 15.05 10.55 -12.01
N ILE A 356 16.19 11.25 -12.15
CA ILE A 356 16.35 12.36 -13.10
C ILE A 356 16.89 11.79 -14.40
N PHE A 357 16.17 12.01 -15.51
CA PHE A 357 16.54 11.47 -16.83
C PHE A 357 17.90 12.00 -17.32
N ASP A 358 18.21 13.29 -17.05
CA ASP A 358 19.50 13.92 -17.37
C ASP A 358 19.97 14.75 -16.18
N ALA A 359 20.58 14.09 -15.20
CA ALA A 359 21.08 14.74 -13.99
C ALA A 359 22.17 15.77 -14.28
N ALA A 360 22.96 15.59 -15.35
CA ALA A 360 24.02 16.51 -15.73
C ALA A 360 23.47 17.86 -16.28
N ALA A 361 22.26 17.84 -16.85
CA ALA A 361 21.57 19.04 -17.30
C ALA A 361 20.92 19.85 -16.16
N HIS A 362 20.79 19.25 -14.96
CA HIS A 362 20.09 19.86 -13.81
C HIS A 362 20.95 19.90 -12.53
N PRO A 363 22.14 20.54 -12.55
CA PRO A 363 23.06 20.54 -11.42
C PRO A 363 22.46 21.18 -10.15
N ASP A 364 21.62 22.21 -10.30
CA ASP A 364 20.97 22.89 -9.17
C ASP A 364 19.98 21.96 -8.44
N LEU A 365 19.24 21.12 -9.19
CA LEU A 365 18.34 20.15 -8.62
C LEU A 365 19.10 19.03 -7.89
N VAL A 366 20.22 18.57 -8.46
CA VAL A 366 21.11 17.58 -7.81
C VAL A 366 21.66 18.12 -6.50
N ALA A 367 22.20 19.36 -6.51
CA ALA A 367 22.70 20.00 -5.29
C ALA A 367 21.60 20.15 -4.22
N ARG A 368 20.38 20.47 -4.62
CA ARG A 368 19.24 20.56 -3.71
C ARG A 368 18.85 19.19 -3.12
N LEU A 369 18.95 18.11 -3.89
CA LEU A 369 18.71 16.76 -3.39
C LEU A 369 19.78 16.31 -2.40
N ASP A 370 21.03 16.72 -2.58
CA ASP A 370 22.12 16.46 -1.64
C ASP A 370 21.87 17.17 -0.29
N ASP A 371 21.45 18.44 -0.32
CA ASP A 371 21.08 19.19 0.89
C ASP A 371 19.91 18.57 1.65
N LEU A 372 18.98 17.94 0.93
CA LEU A 372 17.77 17.31 1.49
C LEU A 372 17.95 15.81 1.81
N ALA A 373 19.08 15.20 1.49
CA ALA A 373 19.31 13.75 1.60
C ALA A 373 19.06 13.21 3.01
N LEU A 374 19.50 13.93 4.06
CA LEU A 374 19.28 13.54 5.44
C LEU A 374 17.78 13.53 5.79
N LEU A 375 17.04 14.57 5.40
CA LEU A 375 15.59 14.63 5.64
C LEU A 375 14.85 13.55 4.85
N GLY A 376 15.24 13.30 3.61
CA GLY A 376 14.70 12.21 2.78
C GLY A 376 14.90 10.84 3.41
N PHE A 377 16.10 10.57 3.93
CA PHE A 377 16.36 9.37 4.72
C PHE A 377 15.46 9.28 5.96
N LEU A 378 15.34 10.36 6.73
CA LEU A 378 14.53 10.39 7.95
C LEU A 378 13.04 10.18 7.64
N VAL A 379 12.51 10.72 6.55
CA VAL A 379 11.14 10.44 6.08
C VAL A 379 10.97 8.95 5.85
N ALA A 380 11.81 8.33 5.04
CA ALA A 380 11.69 6.91 4.72
C ALA A 380 11.88 6.01 5.98
N ALA A 381 12.84 6.34 6.85
CA ALA A 381 13.14 5.58 8.05
C ALA A 381 12.01 5.66 9.08
N PHE A 382 11.53 6.86 9.43
CA PHE A 382 10.43 7.00 10.38
C PHE A 382 9.13 6.44 9.83
N HIS A 383 8.84 6.61 8.54
CA HIS A 383 7.67 6.04 7.90
C HIS A 383 7.69 4.50 7.97
N ALA A 384 8.84 3.87 7.69
CA ALA A 384 9.01 2.43 7.86
C ALA A 384 8.69 1.97 9.30
N VAL A 385 9.19 2.69 10.30
CA VAL A 385 8.93 2.38 11.72
C VAL A 385 7.45 2.54 12.05
N VAL A 386 6.78 3.62 11.59
CA VAL A 386 5.33 3.83 11.78
C VAL A 386 4.53 2.67 11.19
N ILE A 387 4.83 2.24 9.96
CA ILE A 387 4.16 1.12 9.29
C ILE A 387 4.26 -0.17 10.12
N ILE A 388 5.44 -0.48 10.65
CA ILE A 388 5.67 -1.71 11.45
C ILE A 388 4.97 -1.62 12.81
N LEU A 389 5.05 -0.50 13.52
CA LEU A 389 4.35 -0.31 14.80
C LEU A 389 2.82 -0.39 14.61
N ALA A 390 2.30 0.26 13.57
CA ALA A 390 0.88 0.20 13.22
C ALA A 390 0.45 -1.22 12.83
N ALA A 391 1.31 -2.01 12.16
CA ALA A 391 1.04 -3.39 11.82
C ALA A 391 0.85 -4.28 13.06
N ILE A 392 1.70 -4.11 14.08
CA ILE A 392 1.56 -4.84 15.34
C ILE A 392 0.22 -4.50 16.01
N LEU A 393 -0.16 -3.21 16.09
CA LEU A 393 -1.45 -2.78 16.65
C LEU A 393 -2.64 -3.30 15.83
N ARG A 394 -2.55 -3.32 14.49
CA ARG A 394 -3.56 -3.92 13.61
C ARG A 394 -3.73 -5.42 13.90
N GLY A 395 -2.65 -6.16 14.07
CA GLY A 395 -2.68 -7.57 14.46
C GLY A 395 -3.33 -7.80 15.84
N LEU A 396 -3.17 -6.85 16.76
CA LEU A 396 -3.83 -6.82 18.07
C LEU A 396 -5.27 -6.27 18.03
N MET A 397 -5.78 -5.92 16.85
CA MET A 397 -7.10 -5.28 16.62
C MET A 397 -7.26 -3.93 17.34
N ASP A 398 -6.17 -3.24 17.69
CA ASP A 398 -6.18 -1.92 18.32
C ASP A 398 -5.97 -0.83 17.25
N VAL A 399 -6.93 -0.71 16.32
CA VAL A 399 -6.84 0.15 15.14
C VAL A 399 -7.33 1.58 15.40
N SER A 400 -8.34 1.75 16.25
CA SER A 400 -8.94 3.06 16.51
C SER A 400 -7.95 4.03 17.17
N THR A 401 -7.13 3.54 18.09
CA THR A 401 -6.09 4.38 18.74
C THR A 401 -5.00 4.77 17.74
N SER A 402 -4.58 3.83 16.87
CA SER A 402 -3.63 4.13 15.80
C SER A 402 -4.19 5.18 14.84
N MET A 403 -5.49 5.11 14.48
CA MET A 403 -6.15 6.10 13.64
C MET A 403 -6.11 7.50 14.27
N VAL A 404 -6.52 7.63 15.55
CA VAL A 404 -6.52 8.93 16.24
C VAL A 404 -5.11 9.50 16.35
N ALA A 405 -4.12 8.64 16.66
CA ALA A 405 -2.72 9.05 16.71
C ALA A 405 -2.24 9.59 15.35
N THR A 406 -2.54 8.88 14.25
CA THR A 406 -2.16 9.30 12.90
C THR A 406 -2.87 10.60 12.50
N LEU A 407 -4.17 10.75 12.77
CA LEU A 407 -4.91 11.99 12.50
C LEU A 407 -4.26 13.19 13.20
N VAL A 408 -3.97 13.07 14.50
CA VAL A 408 -3.38 14.16 15.29
C VAL A 408 -1.96 14.46 14.81
N CYS A 409 -1.13 13.43 14.59
CA CYS A 409 0.26 13.64 14.20
C CYS A 409 0.39 14.13 12.76
N TYR A 410 -0.38 13.58 11.81
CA TYR A 410 -0.21 13.93 10.40
C TYR A 410 -0.95 15.20 10.00
N TRP A 411 -2.25 15.30 10.33
CA TRP A 411 -3.02 16.48 9.98
C TRP A 411 -2.87 17.61 11.01
N GLY A 412 -2.88 17.27 12.32
CA GLY A 412 -2.73 18.28 13.37
C GLY A 412 -1.32 18.87 13.37
N ILE A 413 -0.29 18.05 13.55
CA ILE A 413 1.10 18.50 13.65
C ILE A 413 1.72 18.67 12.27
N GLY A 414 1.70 17.63 11.43
CA GLY A 414 2.40 17.61 10.14
C GLY A 414 1.89 18.67 9.19
N LEU A 415 0.63 18.59 8.79
CA LEU A 415 0.02 19.55 7.88
C LEU A 415 -0.03 20.98 8.51
N GLY A 416 -0.30 21.06 9.82
CA GLY A 416 -0.25 22.33 10.55
C GLY A 416 1.13 23.00 10.47
N LEU A 417 2.22 22.24 10.64
CA LEU A 417 3.58 22.78 10.50
C LEU A 417 3.94 23.09 9.03
N VAL A 418 3.49 22.29 8.06
CA VAL A 418 3.69 22.60 6.64
C VAL A 418 3.04 23.94 6.30
N VAL A 419 1.77 24.15 6.69
CA VAL A 419 1.08 25.44 6.49
C VAL A 419 1.81 26.58 7.21
N LEU A 420 2.21 26.38 8.46
CA LEU A 420 2.94 27.40 9.23
C LEU A 420 4.26 27.78 8.53
N PHE A 421 5.07 26.82 8.17
CA PHE A 421 6.42 27.08 7.61
C PHE A 421 6.35 27.63 6.19
N VAL A 422 5.52 27.02 5.33
CA VAL A 422 5.49 27.34 3.89
C VAL A 422 4.57 28.55 3.59
N GLU A 423 3.35 28.58 4.11
CA GLU A 423 2.37 29.61 3.75
C GLU A 423 2.49 30.85 4.64
N ILE A 424 2.66 30.68 5.96
CA ILE A 424 2.65 31.80 6.90
C ILE A 424 4.04 32.42 7.02
N LEU A 425 5.07 31.61 7.31
CA LEU A 425 6.45 32.10 7.51
C LEU A 425 7.24 32.20 6.21
N ARG A 426 6.73 31.62 5.10
CA ARG A 426 7.36 31.62 3.77
C ARG A 426 8.81 31.14 3.78
N LEU A 427 9.08 30.08 4.55
CA LEU A 427 10.39 29.48 4.67
C LEU A 427 10.67 28.57 3.47
N ASP A 428 11.96 28.21 3.29
CA ASP A 428 12.41 27.32 2.22
C ASP A 428 11.73 25.95 2.32
N VAL A 429 11.68 25.26 1.21
CA VAL A 429 11.20 23.90 0.99
C VAL A 429 11.78 22.87 1.99
N TRP A 430 13.00 23.11 2.49
CA TRP A 430 13.62 22.32 3.55
C TRP A 430 12.71 22.17 4.78
N TYR A 431 12.02 23.25 5.16
CA TYR A 431 11.12 23.26 6.31
C TYR A 431 9.81 22.50 6.06
N ALA A 432 9.34 22.41 4.81
CA ALA A 432 8.20 21.55 4.47
C ALA A 432 8.53 20.07 4.72
N LEU A 433 9.72 19.63 4.27
CA LEU A 433 10.19 18.27 4.51
C LEU A 433 10.47 18.01 6.00
N LEU A 434 11.02 18.99 6.71
CA LEU A 434 11.22 18.93 8.17
C LEU A 434 9.89 18.75 8.89
N ALA A 435 8.83 19.43 8.49
CA ALA A 435 7.49 19.28 9.07
C ALA A 435 6.98 17.84 8.93
N VAL A 436 7.18 17.21 7.76
CA VAL A 436 6.85 15.79 7.53
C VAL A 436 7.67 14.89 8.46
N VAL A 437 8.98 15.13 8.59
CA VAL A 437 9.85 14.36 9.52
C VAL A 437 9.37 14.48 10.96
N ILE A 438 9.04 15.68 11.44
CA ILE A 438 8.51 15.91 12.80
C ILE A 438 7.20 15.14 13.02
N SER A 439 6.31 15.17 12.03
CA SER A 439 5.04 14.45 12.04
C SER A 439 5.25 12.94 12.20
N LEU A 440 6.11 12.35 11.37
CA LEU A 440 6.43 10.93 11.40
C LEU A 440 7.13 10.53 12.71
N ALA A 441 8.11 11.31 13.17
CA ALA A 441 8.82 11.08 14.43
C ALA A 441 7.85 11.13 15.63
N THR A 442 6.93 12.09 15.65
CA THR A 442 5.89 12.19 16.70
C THR A 442 4.96 10.97 16.65
N SER A 443 4.61 10.49 15.45
CA SER A 443 3.80 9.28 15.28
C SER A 443 4.51 8.03 15.80
N VAL A 444 5.82 7.88 15.56
CA VAL A 444 6.63 6.79 16.13
C VAL A 444 6.54 6.80 17.66
N LEU A 445 6.68 7.98 18.28
CA LEU A 445 6.59 8.12 19.75
C LEU A 445 5.20 7.75 20.28
N VAL A 446 4.14 8.34 19.72
CA VAL A 446 2.76 8.13 20.19
C VAL A 446 2.32 6.66 20.01
N ILE A 447 2.54 6.10 18.82
CA ILE A 447 2.18 4.70 18.51
C ILE A 447 3.07 3.73 19.32
N GLY A 448 4.36 4.04 19.49
CA GLY A 448 5.30 3.25 20.28
C GLY A 448 4.92 3.20 21.76
N VAL A 449 4.56 4.35 22.34
CA VAL A 449 4.03 4.41 23.74
C VAL A 449 2.75 3.59 23.88
N ARG A 450 1.82 3.74 22.93
CA ARG A 450 0.59 2.93 22.93
C ARG A 450 0.87 1.43 22.89
N LEU A 451 1.76 1.01 22.01
CA LEU A 451 2.16 -0.39 21.89
C LEU A 451 2.74 -0.90 23.21
N ARG A 452 3.67 -0.15 23.82
CA ARG A 452 4.24 -0.50 25.13
C ARG A 452 3.18 -0.67 26.21
N LEU A 453 2.24 0.26 26.31
CA LEU A 453 1.13 0.19 27.28
C LEU A 453 0.24 -1.04 27.04
N ARG A 454 0.00 -1.38 25.77
CA ARG A 454 -0.81 -2.55 25.41
C ARG A 454 -0.11 -3.85 25.80
N MET A 455 1.19 -3.95 25.52
CA MET A 455 2.01 -5.13 25.87
C MET A 455 2.08 -5.34 27.38
N VAL A 456 2.30 -4.29 28.18
CA VAL A 456 2.31 -4.37 29.64
C VAL A 456 0.97 -4.88 30.19
N ARG A 457 -0.15 -4.38 29.67
CA ARG A 457 -1.49 -4.84 30.09
C ARG A 457 -1.73 -6.31 29.76
N GLN A 458 -1.22 -6.80 28.62
CA GLN A 458 -1.35 -8.22 28.26
C GLN A 458 -0.52 -9.13 29.21
N THR A 459 0.70 -8.71 29.53
CA THR A 459 1.57 -9.46 30.46
C THR A 459 0.93 -9.54 31.86
N LEU A 460 0.35 -8.44 32.36
CA LEU A 460 -0.32 -8.41 33.66
C LEU A 460 -1.57 -9.32 33.70
N ARG A 461 -2.34 -9.39 32.61
CA ARG A 461 -3.50 -10.29 32.51
C ARG A 461 -3.10 -11.76 32.41
N GLY A 462 -2.01 -12.08 31.73
CA GLY A 462 -1.49 -13.45 31.63
C GLY A 462 -0.89 -13.98 32.94
N ASN A 463 -0.45 -13.11 33.86
CA ASN A 463 0.06 -13.49 35.18
C ASN A 463 -1.05 -13.56 36.26
N ALA A 464 -2.25 -13.10 35.98
CA ALA A 464 -3.38 -13.06 36.92
C ALA A 464 -4.41 -14.18 36.70
N GLY A 465 -4.24 -15.01 35.69
CA GLY A 465 -5.04 -16.20 35.38
C GLY A 465 -4.18 -17.46 35.45
#